data_8a3f42bf2cf313aa223be13b61d7e2a0
#
_entry.id   8a3f42bf2cf313aa223be13b61d7e2a0
#
_cell.length_a   1.000
_cell.length_b   1.000
_cell.length_c   1.000
_cell.angle_alpha   90.00
_cell.angle_beta   90.00
_cell.angle_gamma   90.00
#
_symmetry.space_group_name_H-M   'P 1'
#
loop_
_entity.id
_entity.type
_entity.pdbx_description
1 polymer ?
#
loop_
_entity_poly.entity_id
_entity_poly.type
_entity_poly.pdbx_seq_one_letter_code
_entity_poly.pdbx_strand_id
1 'polypeptide(L)'
;MKKPAQRAKNPQVRGEAVRARLIDAAEELILKRDALQLTAEEVLAAAGVSRATLYRHFDDVGALIEAALLKGFARQVEIDTQSIAGIIASCNTKKEFKAAMAAITRVTNNKDRAPRRFLRAQLIAMAGSRPALKAQLAEVQTKMTDSLASTFEDAKKKGFIKKTVSPRMGALFIQSYTIGRVLLDIEPCSDRDALDWMELIDTVMVSVFTN
;
A
#
# COMPACT_ATOMS: atom_id res chain seq x y z
N MET A 1 49.38 20.43 10.49
CA MET A 1 48.16 19.92 9.83
C MET A 1 47.26 19.32 10.89
N LYS A 2 46.14 19.98 11.25
CA LYS A 2 45.16 19.47 12.22
C LYS A 2 44.17 18.57 11.45
N LYS A 3 44.07 17.28 11.85
CA LYS A 3 43.01 16.37 11.38
C LYS A 3 41.64 16.95 11.68
N PRO A 4 40.66 16.90 10.73
CA PRO A 4 39.29 17.33 11.03
C PRO A 4 38.68 16.36 12.04
N ALA A 5 38.13 16.91 13.13
CA ALA A 5 37.40 16.16 14.13
C ALA A 5 36.18 15.50 13.47
N GLN A 6 36.10 14.15 13.48
CA GLN A 6 34.92 13.39 13.13
C GLN A 6 33.77 13.85 14.05
N ARG A 7 32.76 14.53 13.46
CA ARG A 7 31.51 14.87 14.13
C ARG A 7 30.90 13.56 14.68
N ALA A 8 30.89 13.42 16.00
CA ALA A 8 30.23 12.34 16.70
C ALA A 8 28.74 12.37 16.26
N LYS A 9 28.28 11.37 15.48
CA LYS A 9 26.87 11.25 15.07
C LYS A 9 26.04 11.15 16.35
N ASN A 10 25.04 12.04 16.50
CA ASN A 10 24.11 12.11 17.62
C ASN A 10 23.58 10.68 17.95
N PRO A 11 23.61 10.23 19.22
CA PRO A 11 23.11 8.91 19.64
C PRO A 11 21.68 8.62 19.16
N GLN A 12 20.84 9.63 19.09
CA GLN A 12 19.48 9.53 18.58
C GLN A 12 19.44 9.15 17.10
N VAL A 13 20.26 9.80 16.26
CA VAL A 13 20.36 9.48 14.82
C VAL A 13 20.88 8.05 14.59
N ARG A 14 21.79 7.57 15.46
CA ARG A 14 22.26 6.18 15.39
C ARG A 14 21.16 5.19 15.76
N GLY A 15 20.36 5.52 16.78
CA GLY A 15 19.22 4.71 17.19
C GLY A 15 18.17 4.59 16.07
N GLU A 16 17.80 5.71 15.46
CA GLU A 16 16.86 5.74 14.33
C GLU A 16 17.39 4.93 13.13
N ALA A 17 18.67 5.04 12.80
CA ALA A 17 19.28 4.26 11.71
C ALA A 17 19.26 2.74 11.99
N VAL A 18 19.44 2.33 13.25
CA VAL A 18 19.34 0.91 13.63
C VAL A 18 17.90 0.43 13.56
N ARG A 19 16.95 1.23 14.04
CA ARG A 19 15.51 0.93 13.94
C ARG A 19 15.08 0.78 12.48
N ALA A 20 15.51 1.67 11.61
CA ALA A 20 15.24 1.60 10.17
C ALA A 20 15.78 0.30 9.55
N ARG A 21 17.03 -0.09 9.85
CA ARG A 21 17.62 -1.34 9.34
C ARG A 21 16.84 -2.58 9.76
N LEU A 22 16.33 -2.63 11.00
CA LEU A 22 15.50 -3.73 11.47
C LEU A 22 14.20 -3.82 10.66
N ILE A 23 13.54 -2.67 10.44
CA ILE A 23 12.31 -2.60 9.64
C ILE A 23 12.59 -3.01 8.20
N ASP A 24 13.68 -2.54 7.59
CA ASP A 24 14.06 -2.87 6.21
C ASP A 24 14.31 -4.36 6.04
N ALA A 25 15.08 -4.97 6.95
CA ALA A 25 15.35 -6.40 6.93
C ALA A 25 14.06 -7.23 7.10
N ALA A 26 13.17 -6.83 8.00
CA ALA A 26 11.88 -7.48 8.17
C ALA A 26 11.00 -7.32 6.91
N GLU A 27 10.94 -6.13 6.29
CA GLU A 27 10.18 -5.89 5.07
C GLU A 27 10.68 -6.78 3.92
N GLU A 28 11.98 -6.90 3.72
CA GLU A 28 12.55 -7.77 2.68
C GLU A 28 12.22 -9.25 2.89
N LEU A 29 12.21 -9.72 4.13
CA LEU A 29 11.87 -11.10 4.46
C LEU A 29 10.37 -11.36 4.26
N ILE A 30 9.50 -10.44 4.66
CA ILE A 30 8.04 -10.53 4.48
C ILE A 30 7.65 -10.62 2.98
N LEU A 31 8.39 -9.98 2.09
CA LEU A 31 8.14 -10.08 0.65
C LEU A 31 8.48 -11.46 0.07
N LYS A 32 9.27 -12.26 0.76
CA LYS A 32 9.74 -13.59 0.30
C LYS A 32 8.93 -14.75 0.91
N ARG A 33 8.20 -14.50 1.99
CA ARG A 33 7.45 -15.53 2.72
C ARG A 33 6.41 -14.94 3.67
N ASP A 34 5.63 -15.82 4.33
CA ASP A 34 4.60 -15.41 5.28
C ASP A 34 5.16 -14.60 6.46
N ALA A 35 4.61 -13.41 6.66
CA ALA A 35 4.99 -12.50 7.74
C ALA A 35 4.77 -13.11 9.14
N LEU A 36 3.76 -13.99 9.30
CA LEU A 36 3.47 -14.65 10.59
C LEU A 36 4.50 -15.71 10.98
N GLN A 37 5.27 -16.20 10.03
CA GLN A 37 6.33 -17.20 10.26
C GLN A 37 7.71 -16.57 10.48
N LEU A 38 7.80 -15.24 10.43
CA LEU A 38 9.06 -14.53 10.59
C LEU A 38 9.52 -14.59 12.06
N THR A 39 10.75 -15.07 12.25
CA THR A 39 11.37 -15.17 13.59
C THR A 39 12.32 -14.00 13.87
N ALA A 40 12.57 -13.76 15.17
CA ALA A 40 13.56 -12.76 15.59
C ALA A 40 14.95 -13.06 15.02
N GLU A 41 15.37 -14.32 15.08
CA GLU A 41 16.68 -14.79 14.65
C GLU A 41 16.96 -14.45 13.19
N GLU A 42 15.96 -14.62 12.33
CA GLU A 42 16.09 -14.35 10.90
C GLU A 42 16.23 -12.86 10.62
N VAL A 43 15.42 -12.02 11.30
CA VAL A 43 15.55 -10.57 11.15
C VAL A 43 16.87 -10.07 11.72
N LEU A 44 17.31 -10.61 12.87
CA LEU A 44 18.59 -10.24 13.46
C LEU A 44 19.77 -10.59 12.56
N ALA A 45 19.74 -11.79 11.96
CA ALA A 45 20.75 -12.21 10.99
C ALA A 45 20.77 -11.29 9.75
N ALA A 46 19.61 -10.98 9.19
CA ALA A 46 19.48 -10.09 8.02
C ALA A 46 19.89 -8.64 8.34
N ALA A 47 19.52 -8.13 9.50
CA ALA A 47 19.84 -6.76 9.92
C ALA A 47 21.29 -6.59 10.44
N GLY A 48 21.99 -7.68 10.78
CA GLY A 48 23.32 -7.64 11.37
C GLY A 48 23.35 -6.96 12.73
N VAL A 49 22.36 -7.23 13.61
CA VAL A 49 22.26 -6.64 14.94
C VAL A 49 22.02 -7.70 16.03
N SER A 50 22.33 -7.36 17.27
CA SER A 50 22.11 -8.27 18.40
C SER A 50 20.65 -8.29 18.86
N ARG A 51 20.25 -9.37 19.55
CA ARG A 51 18.93 -9.52 20.16
C ARG A 51 18.62 -8.37 21.15
N ALA A 52 19.57 -7.96 21.97
CA ALA A 52 19.43 -6.83 22.87
C ALA A 52 19.16 -5.51 22.12
N THR A 53 19.70 -5.37 20.92
CA THR A 53 19.46 -4.21 20.07
C THR A 53 18.02 -4.19 19.56
N LEU A 54 17.47 -5.33 19.15
CA LEU A 54 16.06 -5.43 18.74
C LEU A 54 15.13 -4.98 19.86
N TYR A 55 15.23 -5.59 21.03
CA TYR A 55 14.34 -5.31 22.17
C TYR A 55 14.51 -3.92 22.79
N ARG A 56 15.58 -3.19 22.45
CA ARG A 56 15.69 -1.76 22.76
C ARG A 56 14.80 -0.87 21.86
N HIS A 57 14.44 -1.33 20.67
CA HIS A 57 13.69 -0.58 19.67
C HIS A 57 12.25 -1.06 19.48
N PHE A 58 11.94 -2.29 19.84
CA PHE A 58 10.64 -2.94 19.70
C PHE A 58 10.34 -3.79 20.91
N ASP A 59 9.12 -3.73 21.40
CA ASP A 59 8.68 -4.51 22.58
C ASP A 59 8.74 -6.01 22.30
N ASP A 60 8.40 -6.40 21.07
CA ASP A 60 8.46 -7.77 20.58
C ASP A 60 8.68 -7.81 19.05
N VAL A 61 8.81 -9.04 18.53
CA VAL A 61 8.97 -9.25 17.06
C VAL A 61 7.69 -8.88 16.32
N GLY A 62 6.52 -9.03 16.94
CA GLY A 62 5.24 -8.63 16.37
C GLY A 62 5.19 -7.12 16.09
N ALA A 63 5.67 -6.29 17.01
CA ALA A 63 5.77 -4.85 16.82
C ALA A 63 6.72 -4.46 15.67
N LEU A 64 7.80 -5.22 15.47
CA LEU A 64 8.68 -5.05 14.32
C LEU A 64 8.00 -5.45 13.01
N ILE A 65 7.30 -6.58 12.98
CA ILE A 65 6.53 -7.05 11.81
C ILE A 65 5.47 -6.02 11.43
N GLU A 66 4.74 -5.46 12.39
CA GLU A 66 3.76 -4.39 12.15
C GLU A 66 4.39 -3.16 11.50
N ALA A 67 5.52 -2.70 12.05
CA ALA A 67 6.23 -1.56 11.50
C ALA A 67 6.73 -1.82 10.06
N ALA A 68 7.17 -3.04 9.77
CA ALA A 68 7.60 -3.45 8.43
C ALA A 68 6.43 -3.53 7.45
N LEU A 69 5.31 -4.14 7.84
CA LEU A 69 4.09 -4.21 7.04
C LEU A 69 3.54 -2.81 6.73
N LEU A 70 3.47 -1.96 7.73
CA LEU A 70 2.99 -0.57 7.58
C LEU A 70 3.90 0.22 6.64
N LYS A 71 5.23 0.10 6.78
CA LYS A 71 6.20 0.75 5.89
C LYS A 71 6.05 0.28 4.46
N GLY A 72 5.98 -1.04 4.24
CA GLY A 72 5.79 -1.63 2.92
C GLY A 72 4.48 -1.18 2.27
N PHE A 73 3.39 -1.11 3.05
CA PHE A 73 2.11 -0.60 2.59
C PHE A 73 2.20 0.89 2.22
N ALA A 74 2.78 1.74 3.07
CA ALA A 74 2.92 3.18 2.81
C ALA A 74 3.74 3.44 1.53
N ARG A 75 4.85 2.72 1.34
CA ARG A 75 5.66 2.80 0.11
C ARG A 75 4.89 2.37 -1.13
N GLN A 76 4.10 1.30 -1.04
CA GLN A 76 3.28 0.84 -2.16
C GLN A 76 2.18 1.85 -2.51
N VAL A 77 1.54 2.44 -1.50
CA VAL A 77 0.56 3.53 -1.69
C VAL A 77 1.17 4.71 -2.45
N GLU A 78 2.36 5.13 -2.07
CA GLU A 78 3.08 6.23 -2.76
C GLU A 78 3.28 5.92 -4.24
N ILE A 79 3.83 4.74 -4.55
CA ILE A 79 4.10 4.30 -5.93
C ILE A 79 2.80 4.20 -6.75
N ASP A 80 1.77 3.55 -6.22
CA ASP A 80 0.53 3.31 -6.95
C ASP A 80 -0.24 4.63 -7.17
N THR A 81 -0.32 5.52 -6.17
CA THR A 81 -1.04 6.79 -6.32
C THR A 81 -0.33 7.74 -7.29
N GLN A 82 0.99 7.82 -7.27
CA GLN A 82 1.78 8.61 -8.23
C GLN A 82 1.60 8.08 -9.67
N SER A 83 1.65 6.76 -9.84
CA SER A 83 1.45 6.13 -11.15
C SER A 83 0.05 6.39 -11.70
N ILE A 84 -0.99 6.24 -10.87
CA ILE A 84 -2.39 6.51 -11.25
C ILE A 84 -2.57 7.99 -11.60
N ALA A 85 -2.03 8.89 -10.79
CA ALA A 85 -2.10 10.32 -11.05
C ALA A 85 -1.44 10.69 -12.39
N GLY A 86 -0.26 10.16 -12.68
CA GLY A 86 0.43 10.37 -13.97
C GLY A 86 -0.37 9.88 -15.18
N ILE A 87 -0.94 8.68 -15.09
CA ILE A 87 -1.77 8.10 -16.15
C ILE A 87 -3.03 8.95 -16.38
N ILE A 88 -3.74 9.35 -15.33
CA ILE A 88 -4.96 10.15 -15.47
C ILE A 88 -4.65 11.58 -15.95
N ALA A 89 -3.57 12.18 -15.50
CA ALA A 89 -3.15 13.51 -15.93
C ALA A 89 -2.87 13.58 -17.44
N SER A 90 -2.34 12.50 -18.02
CA SER A 90 -2.06 12.41 -19.47
C SER A 90 -3.31 12.29 -20.35
N CYS A 91 -4.49 12.00 -19.76
CA CYS A 91 -5.74 11.88 -20.52
C CYS A 91 -6.25 13.27 -20.96
N ASN A 92 -6.50 13.43 -22.26
CA ASN A 92 -7.05 14.64 -22.86
C ASN A 92 -8.51 14.47 -23.26
N THR A 93 -8.99 13.25 -23.39
CA THR A 93 -10.36 12.93 -23.80
C THR A 93 -11.00 11.96 -22.79
N LYS A 94 -12.33 11.97 -22.77
CA LYS A 94 -13.13 11.04 -21.98
C LYS A 94 -12.90 9.58 -22.39
N LYS A 95 -12.65 9.33 -23.68
CA LYS A 95 -12.32 8.00 -24.19
C LYS A 95 -10.99 7.50 -23.61
N GLU A 96 -9.96 8.34 -23.60
CA GLU A 96 -8.67 8.02 -22.99
C GLU A 96 -8.80 7.79 -21.49
N PHE A 97 -9.56 8.63 -20.79
CA PHE A 97 -9.83 8.44 -19.37
C PHE A 97 -10.50 7.08 -19.07
N LYS A 98 -11.53 6.70 -19.84
CA LYS A 98 -12.18 5.38 -19.69
C LYS A 98 -11.19 4.24 -19.92
N ALA A 99 -10.38 4.32 -20.97
CA ALA A 99 -9.35 3.32 -21.26
C ALA A 99 -8.28 3.23 -20.15
N ALA A 100 -7.86 4.38 -19.61
CA ALA A 100 -6.93 4.46 -18.50
C ALA A 100 -7.51 3.80 -17.23
N MET A 101 -8.77 4.07 -16.89
CA MET A 101 -9.43 3.45 -15.75
C MET A 101 -9.53 1.93 -15.90
N ALA A 102 -9.89 1.43 -17.08
CA ALA A 102 -9.91 -0.01 -17.36
C ALA A 102 -8.51 -0.64 -17.25
N ALA A 103 -7.46 0.04 -17.74
CA ALA A 103 -6.08 -0.44 -17.60
C ALA A 103 -5.63 -0.48 -16.13
N ILE A 104 -5.97 0.55 -15.33
CA ILE A 104 -5.70 0.60 -13.89
C ILE A 104 -6.43 -0.56 -13.18
N THR A 105 -7.69 -0.82 -13.52
CA THR A 105 -8.45 -1.95 -12.97
C THR A 105 -7.73 -3.27 -13.24
N ARG A 106 -7.28 -3.52 -14.46
CA ARG A 106 -6.54 -4.75 -14.81
C ARG A 106 -5.25 -4.90 -14.02
N VAL A 107 -4.46 -3.81 -13.90
CA VAL A 107 -3.21 -3.84 -13.14
C VAL A 107 -3.46 -4.07 -11.65
N THR A 108 -4.42 -3.39 -11.05
CA THR A 108 -4.69 -3.49 -9.60
C THR A 108 -5.34 -4.83 -9.22
N ASN A 109 -6.06 -5.47 -10.15
CA ASN A 109 -6.72 -6.76 -9.94
C ASN A 109 -5.93 -7.95 -10.49
N ASN A 110 -4.71 -7.76 -11.00
CA ASN A 110 -3.84 -8.85 -11.46
C ASN A 110 -3.59 -9.85 -10.31
N LYS A 111 -3.59 -11.14 -10.62
CA LYS A 111 -3.28 -12.21 -9.67
C LYS A 111 -1.87 -12.10 -9.06
N ASP A 112 -0.91 -11.55 -9.79
CA ASP A 112 0.46 -11.31 -9.28
C ASP A 112 0.49 -10.32 -8.12
N ARG A 113 -0.58 -9.55 -7.91
CA ARG A 113 -0.75 -8.67 -6.76
C ARG A 113 -1.44 -9.33 -5.56
N ALA A 114 -1.86 -10.59 -5.65
CA ALA A 114 -2.47 -11.32 -4.54
C ALA A 114 -1.63 -11.28 -3.25
N PRO A 115 -0.31 -11.54 -3.26
CA PRO A 115 0.50 -11.45 -2.04
C PRO A 115 0.39 -10.08 -1.35
N ARG A 116 0.36 -8.98 -2.10
CA ARG A 116 0.23 -7.63 -1.55
C ARG A 116 -1.17 -7.38 -0.96
N ARG A 117 -2.22 -7.93 -1.57
CA ARG A 117 -3.59 -7.86 -1.03
C ARG A 117 -3.70 -8.63 0.30
N PHE A 118 -3.10 -9.81 0.39
CA PHE A 118 -3.04 -10.58 1.65
C PHE A 118 -2.29 -9.83 2.75
N LEU A 119 -1.12 -9.25 2.44
CA LEU A 119 -0.36 -8.43 3.41
C LEU A 119 -1.18 -7.23 3.90
N ARG A 120 -1.92 -6.57 3.02
CA ARG A 120 -2.82 -5.46 3.39
C ARG A 120 -3.99 -5.94 4.25
N ALA A 121 -4.61 -7.07 3.91
CA ALA A 121 -5.68 -7.65 4.71
C ALA A 121 -5.20 -8.05 6.11
N GLN A 122 -4.01 -8.64 6.22
CA GLN A 122 -3.35 -8.96 7.48
C GLN A 122 -3.10 -7.70 8.32
N LEU A 123 -2.56 -6.65 7.74
CA LEU A 123 -2.32 -5.36 8.42
C LEU A 123 -3.63 -4.76 8.95
N ILE A 124 -4.72 -4.81 8.16
CA ILE A 124 -6.04 -4.35 8.57
C ILE A 124 -6.57 -5.18 9.75
N ALA A 125 -6.44 -6.50 9.70
CA ALA A 125 -6.86 -7.39 10.77
C ALA A 125 -6.09 -7.12 12.07
N MET A 126 -4.77 -6.96 12.00
CA MET A 126 -3.92 -6.63 13.16
C MET A 126 -4.30 -5.28 13.78
N ALA A 127 -4.62 -4.28 12.95
CA ALA A 127 -5.04 -2.95 13.40
C ALA A 127 -6.37 -2.99 14.18
N GLY A 128 -7.22 -3.99 13.97
CA GLY A 128 -8.49 -4.16 14.67
C GLY A 128 -8.35 -4.24 16.18
N SER A 129 -7.30 -4.87 16.70
CA SER A 129 -7.03 -5.07 18.12
C SER A 129 -5.91 -4.16 18.68
N ARG A 130 -5.27 -3.30 17.86
CA ARG A 130 -4.08 -2.52 18.21
C ARG A 130 -4.29 -1.03 17.91
N PRO A 131 -4.72 -0.21 18.90
CA PRO A 131 -5.08 1.19 18.66
C PRO A 131 -3.95 2.03 18.06
N ALA A 132 -2.70 1.82 18.48
CA ALA A 132 -1.55 2.55 17.94
C ALA A 132 -1.30 2.24 16.46
N LEU A 133 -1.34 0.95 16.08
CA LEU A 133 -1.22 0.53 14.68
C LEU A 133 -2.40 1.04 13.85
N LYS A 134 -3.62 0.99 14.40
CA LYS A 134 -4.83 1.53 13.76
C LYS A 134 -4.68 3.01 13.44
N ALA A 135 -4.15 3.82 14.36
CA ALA A 135 -3.92 5.25 14.13
C ALA A 135 -2.91 5.48 13.00
N GLN A 136 -1.78 4.77 13.01
CA GLN A 136 -0.77 4.89 11.96
C GLN A 136 -1.29 4.41 10.60
N LEU A 137 -2.03 3.30 10.57
CA LEU A 137 -2.65 2.81 9.34
C LEU A 137 -3.69 3.79 8.80
N ALA A 138 -4.46 4.44 9.68
CA ALA A 138 -5.43 5.46 9.30
C ALA A 138 -4.77 6.67 8.61
N GLU A 139 -3.58 7.08 9.05
CA GLU A 139 -2.82 8.16 8.39
C GLU A 139 -2.43 7.78 6.95
N VAL A 140 -1.89 6.56 6.76
CA VAL A 140 -1.52 6.05 5.43
C VAL A 140 -2.75 5.92 4.54
N GLN A 141 -3.84 5.38 5.08
CA GLN A 141 -5.11 5.20 4.39
C GLN A 141 -5.73 6.55 3.97
N THR A 142 -5.67 7.56 4.84
CA THR A 142 -6.14 8.91 4.54
C THR A 142 -5.33 9.54 3.41
N LYS A 143 -4.00 9.47 3.47
CA LYS A 143 -3.11 9.96 2.40
C LYS A 143 -3.45 9.32 1.05
N MET A 144 -3.65 8.01 1.01
CA MET A 144 -4.05 7.29 -0.20
C MET A 144 -5.38 7.81 -0.74
N THR A 145 -6.38 7.94 0.14
CA THR A 145 -7.72 8.39 -0.25
C THR A 145 -7.69 9.83 -0.79
N ASP A 146 -6.95 10.71 -0.13
CA ASP A 146 -6.88 12.13 -0.50
C ASP A 146 -6.10 12.31 -1.82
N SER A 147 -5.01 11.54 -2.04
CA SER A 147 -4.27 11.55 -3.30
C SER A 147 -5.13 11.11 -4.48
N LEU A 148 -5.85 10.00 -4.34
CA LEU A 148 -6.78 9.51 -5.36
C LEU A 148 -7.95 10.47 -5.58
N ALA A 149 -8.52 11.03 -4.51
CA ALA A 149 -9.60 12.00 -4.58
C ALA A 149 -9.16 13.27 -5.32
N SER A 150 -7.97 13.78 -5.07
CA SER A 150 -7.39 14.92 -5.81
C SER A 150 -7.28 14.62 -7.30
N THR A 151 -6.78 13.43 -7.66
CA THR A 151 -6.68 12.98 -9.05
C THR A 151 -8.05 12.92 -9.74
N PHE A 152 -9.08 12.43 -9.03
CA PHE A 152 -10.44 12.38 -9.56
C PHE A 152 -11.13 13.76 -9.60
N GLU A 153 -10.79 14.67 -8.69
CA GLU A 153 -11.27 16.05 -8.76
C GLU A 153 -10.78 16.72 -10.04
N ASP A 154 -9.53 16.52 -10.43
CA ASP A 154 -8.99 17.09 -11.67
C ASP A 154 -9.62 16.45 -12.92
N ALA A 155 -9.86 15.12 -12.91
CA ALA A 155 -10.62 14.46 -13.97
C ALA A 155 -12.08 14.96 -14.05
N LYS A 156 -12.69 15.28 -12.92
CA LYS A 156 -14.04 15.85 -12.83
C LYS A 156 -14.07 17.27 -13.40
N LYS A 157 -13.08 18.12 -13.10
CA LYS A 157 -12.94 19.46 -13.70
C LYS A 157 -12.81 19.40 -15.23
N LYS A 158 -12.11 18.40 -15.76
CA LYS A 158 -12.02 18.12 -17.20
C LYS A 158 -13.34 17.57 -17.80
N GLY A 159 -14.36 17.30 -17.00
CA GLY A 159 -15.65 16.73 -17.43
C GLY A 159 -15.63 15.24 -17.73
N PHE A 160 -14.61 14.51 -17.28
CA PHE A 160 -14.51 13.06 -17.48
C PHE A 160 -15.37 12.27 -16.48
N ILE A 161 -15.60 12.84 -15.30
CA ILE A 161 -16.39 12.26 -14.21
C ILE A 161 -17.69 13.06 -14.06
N LYS A 162 -18.80 12.39 -13.76
CA LYS A 162 -20.11 13.01 -13.49
C LYS A 162 -20.00 14.03 -12.35
N LYS A 163 -20.67 15.16 -12.46
CA LYS A 163 -20.70 16.21 -11.44
C LYS A 163 -21.28 15.70 -10.09
N THR A 164 -22.18 14.72 -10.14
CA THR A 164 -22.81 14.11 -8.97
C THR A 164 -21.92 13.16 -8.17
N VAL A 165 -20.81 12.69 -8.74
CA VAL A 165 -19.88 11.78 -8.07
C VAL A 165 -18.97 12.55 -7.13
N SER A 166 -18.89 12.14 -5.87
CA SER A 166 -17.90 12.62 -4.92
C SER A 166 -16.54 11.97 -5.25
N PRO A 167 -15.48 12.73 -5.54
CA PRO A 167 -14.15 12.17 -5.81
C PRO A 167 -13.63 11.32 -4.66
N ARG A 168 -13.88 11.73 -3.40
CA ARG A 168 -13.49 10.98 -2.22
C ARG A 168 -14.21 9.63 -2.12
N MET A 169 -15.53 9.61 -2.38
CA MET A 169 -16.29 8.35 -2.38
C MET A 169 -15.86 7.45 -3.54
N GLY A 170 -15.55 8.03 -4.69
CA GLY A 170 -14.95 7.30 -5.81
C GLY A 170 -13.62 6.65 -5.45
N ALA A 171 -12.74 7.38 -4.77
CA ALA A 171 -11.47 6.84 -4.28
C ALA A 171 -11.67 5.70 -3.29
N LEU A 172 -12.60 5.81 -2.35
CA LEU A 172 -12.93 4.75 -1.40
C LEU A 172 -13.55 3.53 -2.08
N PHE A 173 -14.43 3.73 -3.06
CA PHE A 173 -15.03 2.64 -3.82
C PHE A 173 -13.98 1.81 -4.55
N ILE A 174 -13.02 2.45 -5.24
CA ILE A 174 -11.92 1.75 -5.92
C ILE A 174 -11.07 0.96 -4.92
N GLN A 175 -10.73 1.53 -3.79
CA GLN A 175 -9.97 0.85 -2.76
C GLN A 175 -10.74 -0.35 -2.19
N SER A 176 -12.06 -0.24 -2.06
CA SER A 176 -12.92 -1.30 -1.53
C SER A 176 -12.97 -2.52 -2.44
N TYR A 177 -13.20 -2.34 -3.74
CA TYR A 177 -13.21 -3.49 -4.65
C TYR A 177 -11.80 -4.06 -4.89
N THR A 178 -10.76 -3.22 -4.83
CA THR A 178 -9.38 -3.68 -4.97
C THR A 178 -8.97 -4.59 -3.81
N ILE A 179 -9.32 -4.24 -2.57
CA ILE A 179 -9.07 -5.15 -1.42
C ILE A 179 -10.04 -6.31 -1.42
N GLY A 180 -11.29 -6.10 -1.82
CA GLY A 180 -12.31 -7.16 -1.92
C GLY A 180 -11.94 -8.27 -2.91
N ARG A 181 -11.06 -7.99 -3.88
CA ARG A 181 -10.50 -9.00 -4.80
C ARG A 181 -9.82 -10.16 -4.06
N VAL A 182 -9.42 -9.97 -2.79
CA VAL A 182 -8.85 -11.05 -1.97
C VAL A 182 -9.79 -12.28 -1.88
N LEU A 183 -11.10 -12.10 -1.98
CA LEU A 183 -12.07 -13.19 -1.98
C LEU A 183 -11.86 -14.13 -3.18
N LEU A 184 -11.60 -13.56 -4.36
CA LEU A 184 -11.27 -14.33 -5.56
C LEU A 184 -9.84 -14.88 -5.55
N ASP A 185 -8.96 -14.35 -4.70
CA ASP A 185 -7.61 -14.91 -4.51
C ASP A 185 -7.61 -16.13 -3.58
N ILE A 186 -8.65 -16.28 -2.73
CA ILE A 186 -8.86 -17.43 -1.82
C ILE A 186 -9.65 -18.54 -2.51
N GLU A 187 -10.69 -18.16 -3.25
CA GLU A 187 -11.54 -19.10 -3.95
C GLU A 187 -10.83 -19.67 -5.17
N PRO A 188 -10.99 -20.97 -5.49
CA PRO A 188 -10.44 -21.55 -6.72
C PRO A 188 -11.21 -21.01 -7.95
N CYS A 189 -10.84 -19.80 -8.36
CA CYS A 189 -11.41 -19.10 -9.51
C CYS A 189 -10.68 -19.46 -10.80
N SER A 190 -11.45 -19.66 -11.87
CA SER A 190 -10.92 -19.81 -13.22
C SER A 190 -10.41 -18.47 -13.80
N ASP A 191 -9.62 -18.53 -14.86
CA ASP A 191 -9.22 -17.31 -15.59
C ASP A 191 -10.47 -16.59 -16.17
N ARG A 192 -11.57 -17.32 -16.45
CA ARG A 192 -12.83 -16.73 -16.88
C ARG A 192 -13.48 -15.90 -15.77
N ASP A 193 -13.55 -16.40 -14.54
CA ASP A 193 -14.08 -15.66 -13.39
C ASP A 193 -13.30 -14.36 -13.16
N ALA A 194 -11.98 -14.41 -13.34
CA ALA A 194 -11.12 -13.22 -13.21
C ALA A 194 -11.43 -12.17 -14.30
N LEU A 195 -11.75 -12.60 -15.52
CA LEU A 195 -12.16 -11.69 -16.60
C LEU A 195 -13.55 -11.11 -16.32
N ASP A 196 -14.52 -11.94 -15.94
CA ASP A 196 -15.89 -11.51 -15.63
C ASP A 196 -15.91 -10.50 -14.47
N TRP A 197 -15.05 -10.71 -13.46
CA TRP A 197 -14.84 -9.72 -12.39
C TRP A 197 -14.38 -8.37 -12.93
N MET A 198 -13.37 -8.34 -13.82
CA MET A 198 -12.87 -7.09 -14.40
C MET A 198 -13.92 -6.42 -15.28
N GLU A 199 -14.68 -7.19 -16.08
CA GLU A 199 -15.77 -6.66 -16.90
C GLU A 199 -16.89 -6.05 -16.05
N LEU A 200 -17.23 -6.70 -14.92
CA LEU A 200 -18.19 -6.16 -13.95
C LEU A 200 -17.72 -4.82 -13.37
N ILE A 201 -16.47 -4.76 -12.92
CA ILE A 201 -15.90 -3.52 -12.39
C ILE A 201 -15.88 -2.42 -13.47
N ASP A 202 -15.45 -2.71 -14.70
CA ASP A 202 -15.44 -1.75 -15.79
C ASP A 202 -16.85 -1.22 -16.08
N THR A 203 -17.87 -2.10 -16.08
CA THR A 203 -19.27 -1.73 -16.26
C THR A 203 -19.76 -0.80 -15.16
N VAL A 204 -19.48 -1.13 -13.90
CA VAL A 204 -19.83 -0.28 -12.74
C VAL A 204 -19.11 1.07 -12.81
N MET A 205 -17.82 1.06 -13.12
CA MET A 205 -17.03 2.29 -13.23
C MET A 205 -17.55 3.21 -14.34
N VAL A 206 -17.90 2.67 -15.51
CA VAL A 206 -18.50 3.46 -16.59
C VAL A 206 -19.87 3.99 -16.18
N SER A 207 -20.72 3.16 -15.59
CA SER A 207 -22.07 3.54 -15.19
C SER A 207 -22.07 4.61 -14.08
N VAL A 208 -21.22 4.44 -13.07
CA VAL A 208 -21.20 5.31 -11.89
C VAL A 208 -20.42 6.60 -12.15
N PHE A 209 -19.26 6.51 -12.78
CA PHE A 209 -18.31 7.63 -12.88
C PHE A 209 -18.44 8.45 -14.17
N THR A 210 -18.87 7.84 -15.28
CA THR A 210 -18.90 8.53 -16.57
C THR A 210 -20.31 8.58 -17.16
N ASN A 211 -20.66 9.65 -17.84
CA ASN A 211 -21.92 9.77 -18.61
C ASN A 211 -21.85 8.94 -19.89
#